data_c1fa3176eb5346993043b58b6da8f402
#
_entry.id   c1fa3176eb5346993043b58b6da8f402
#
_cell.length_a   1.000
_cell.length_b   1.000
_cell.length_c   1.000
_cell.angle_alpha   90.00
_cell.angle_beta   90.00
_cell.angle_gamma   90.00
#
_symmetry.space_group_name_H-M   'P 1'
#
loop_
_entity.id
_entity.type
_entity.pdbx_description
1 polymer ?
#
loop_
_entity_poly.entity_id
_entity_poly.type
_entity_poly.pdbx_seq_one_letter_code
_entity_poly.pdbx_strand_id
1 'polypeptide(L)'
;YNTTVAAVDGKTYTYSAYYKGSGDIRINVSASTGVGGAGEKTITLTNEWVRHSVTTTFSSPTGNVKSHLAITRTANNDAEVYLCFAQIEEGSYPTSYIPTYGSSVTRSQDVCNGAVDATNFNDSEGVLYAEIAALADDGTFRNISVNNGTTAQSVRIYYRNTANKITALIGSSSGGGVTVNVANLYTFNKIALVYQNDNAKLFVNGILEGTIQGITMPTGLNQLDFNIAGVLPFYGKAKEVIYFPTALTDDECIALTTI
;
A
#
# COMPACT_ATOMS: atom_id res chain seq x y z
N TYR A 1 -13.04 11.47 21.01
CA TYR A 1 -12.85 12.51 20.02
C TYR A 1 -14.04 12.55 19.08
N ASN A 2 -14.70 13.70 18.99
CA ASN A 2 -15.83 13.92 18.08
C ASN A 2 -15.35 14.75 16.89
N THR A 3 -15.72 14.34 15.68
CA THR A 3 -15.47 15.14 14.48
C THR A 3 -16.72 15.92 14.07
N THR A 4 -16.54 16.87 13.19
CA THR A 4 -17.66 17.54 12.46
C THR A 4 -17.97 16.83 11.15
N VAL A 5 -17.27 15.74 10.84
CA VAL A 5 -17.45 14.96 9.60
C VAL A 5 -18.67 14.07 9.75
N ALA A 6 -19.67 14.24 8.90
CA ALA A 6 -20.84 13.38 8.86
C ALA A 6 -20.46 11.97 8.42
N ALA A 7 -21.01 10.97 9.10
CA ALA A 7 -20.86 9.59 8.66
C ALA A 7 -21.77 9.34 7.44
N VAL A 8 -21.24 8.71 6.41
CA VAL A 8 -21.93 8.45 5.14
C VAL A 8 -22.13 6.95 4.96
N ASP A 9 -23.31 6.57 4.48
CA ASP A 9 -23.67 5.18 4.21
C ASP A 9 -22.75 4.54 3.16
N GLY A 10 -22.33 3.31 3.41
CA GLY A 10 -21.40 2.55 2.55
C GLY A 10 -19.94 3.05 2.58
N LYS A 11 -19.63 4.14 3.28
CA LYS A 11 -18.27 4.65 3.39
C LYS A 11 -17.50 4.00 4.54
N THR A 12 -16.21 3.81 4.30
CA THR A 12 -15.26 3.24 5.26
C THR A 12 -14.47 4.36 5.91
N TYR A 13 -14.33 4.28 7.22
CA TYR A 13 -13.55 5.24 8.02
C TYR A 13 -12.52 4.51 8.86
N THR A 14 -11.35 5.10 8.97
CA THR A 14 -10.24 4.62 9.79
C THR A 14 -9.90 5.66 10.85
N TYR A 15 -9.86 5.22 12.10
CA TYR A 15 -9.27 5.97 13.19
C TYR A 15 -7.87 5.42 13.48
N SER A 16 -6.91 6.29 13.71
CA SER A 16 -5.55 5.91 14.13
C SER A 16 -4.96 6.93 15.08
N ALA A 17 -4.12 6.45 15.99
CA ALA A 17 -3.31 7.28 16.88
C ALA A 17 -2.07 6.52 17.33
N TYR A 18 -1.08 7.24 17.85
CA TYR A 18 0.05 6.64 18.56
C TYR A 18 -0.30 6.52 20.04
N TYR A 19 0.02 5.37 20.59
CA TYR A 19 -0.21 5.03 22.00
C TYR A 19 1.07 4.54 22.65
N LYS A 20 1.22 4.85 23.93
CA LYS A 20 2.28 4.38 24.81
C LYS A 20 1.70 4.24 26.21
N GLY A 21 2.21 3.30 27.02
CA GLY A 21 1.78 3.14 28.39
C GLY A 21 1.74 1.70 28.85
N SER A 22 0.82 1.36 29.74
CA SER A 22 0.64 0.02 30.30
C SER A 22 -0.83 -0.36 30.38
N GLY A 23 -1.10 -1.67 30.41
CA GLY A 23 -2.45 -2.23 30.49
C GLY A 23 -3.14 -2.36 29.13
N ASP A 24 -4.41 -2.76 29.15
CA ASP A 24 -5.21 -3.00 27.97
C ASP A 24 -6.24 -1.89 27.77
N ILE A 25 -6.30 -1.38 26.55
CA ILE A 25 -7.30 -0.40 26.14
C ILE A 25 -8.08 -0.91 24.93
N ARG A 26 -9.25 -0.36 24.76
CA ARG A 26 -10.10 -0.57 23.58
C ARG A 26 -10.25 0.73 22.83
N ILE A 27 -9.97 0.70 21.54
CA ILE A 27 -10.19 1.80 20.62
C ILE A 27 -11.31 1.46 19.64
N ASN A 28 -12.09 2.43 19.25
CA ASN A 28 -13.11 2.23 18.23
C ASN A 28 -13.31 3.44 17.32
N VAL A 29 -13.95 3.21 16.18
CA VAL A 29 -14.53 4.24 15.32
C VAL A 29 -16.02 3.93 15.13
N SER A 30 -16.89 4.91 15.35
CA SER A 30 -18.34 4.73 15.32
C SER A 30 -19.05 5.97 14.76
N ALA A 31 -20.29 5.82 14.35
CA ALA A 31 -21.21 6.94 14.11
C ALA A 31 -21.96 7.30 15.40
N SER A 32 -22.52 8.51 15.47
CA SER A 32 -23.21 9.00 16.67
C SER A 32 -24.43 8.15 17.05
N THR A 33 -25.16 7.71 16.04
CA THR A 33 -26.30 6.80 16.13
C THR A 33 -26.31 6.00 14.84
N GLY A 34 -26.65 4.73 14.91
CA GLY A 34 -26.75 3.87 13.72
C GLY A 34 -26.50 2.42 14.04
N VAL A 35 -27.00 1.54 13.20
CA VAL A 35 -26.92 0.08 13.32
C VAL A 35 -25.71 -0.46 12.54
N GLY A 36 -24.77 0.35 12.16
CA GLY A 36 -23.56 -0.07 11.50
C GLY A 36 -22.43 -0.25 12.51
N GLY A 37 -21.77 -1.41 12.47
CA GLY A 37 -20.80 -1.83 13.46
C GLY A 37 -19.76 -0.78 13.79
N ALA A 38 -19.58 -0.53 15.08
CA ALA A 38 -18.39 0.12 15.56
C ALA A 38 -17.21 -0.80 15.23
N GLY A 39 -16.27 -0.33 14.41
CA GLY A 39 -14.98 -0.97 14.36
C GLY A 39 -14.35 -0.87 15.73
N GLU A 40 -13.93 -1.99 16.30
CA GLU A 40 -13.40 -2.07 17.65
C GLU A 40 -12.14 -2.91 17.67
N LYS A 41 -11.15 -2.48 18.44
CA LYS A 41 -9.89 -3.19 18.64
C LYS A 41 -9.41 -3.03 20.07
N THR A 42 -9.11 -4.16 20.71
CA THR A 42 -8.35 -4.18 21.98
C THR A 42 -6.87 -4.19 21.67
N ILE A 43 -6.11 -3.37 22.38
CA ILE A 43 -4.65 -3.27 22.28
C ILE A 43 -4.03 -3.32 23.66
N THR A 44 -2.94 -4.08 23.80
CA THR A 44 -2.08 -4.06 24.97
C THR A 44 -1.03 -2.98 24.75
N LEU A 45 -0.94 -2.04 25.68
CA LEU A 45 0.02 -0.95 25.61
C LEU A 45 1.43 -1.41 25.95
N THR A 46 2.40 -0.73 25.37
CA THR A 46 3.82 -0.93 25.63
C THR A 46 4.48 0.38 26.02
N ASN A 47 5.68 0.32 26.56
CA ASN A 47 6.46 1.52 26.91
C ASN A 47 7.08 2.22 25.67
N GLU A 48 6.71 1.78 24.46
CA GLU A 48 7.11 2.37 23.20
C GLU A 48 5.92 3.01 22.49
N TRP A 49 6.16 4.07 21.71
CA TRP A 49 5.15 4.67 20.87
C TRP A 49 4.80 3.77 19.70
N VAL A 50 3.61 3.17 19.71
CA VAL A 50 3.10 2.30 18.65
C VAL A 50 1.84 2.90 18.05
N ARG A 51 1.79 3.00 16.72
CA ARG A 51 0.58 3.42 16.03
C ARG A 51 -0.39 2.27 15.89
N HIS A 52 -1.59 2.45 16.41
CA HIS A 52 -2.70 1.52 16.23
C HIS A 52 -3.83 2.17 15.45
N SER A 53 -4.54 1.35 14.68
CA SER A 53 -5.69 1.78 13.90
C SER A 53 -6.85 0.80 14.03
N VAL A 54 -8.04 1.31 13.76
CA VAL A 54 -9.28 0.55 13.65
C VAL A 54 -10.11 1.13 12.52
N THR A 55 -10.73 0.26 11.73
CA THR A 55 -11.45 0.61 10.52
C THR A 55 -12.85 0.00 10.56
N THR A 56 -13.84 0.73 10.05
CA THR A 56 -15.20 0.21 9.87
C THR A 56 -15.86 0.81 8.63
N THR A 57 -16.73 0.05 8.01
CA THR A 57 -17.65 0.54 6.97
C THR A 57 -19.02 0.75 7.63
N PHE A 58 -19.55 1.96 7.51
CA PHE A 58 -20.85 2.26 8.09
C PHE A 58 -22.00 1.79 7.19
N SER A 59 -23.03 1.28 7.83
CA SER A 59 -24.33 0.97 7.21
C SER A 59 -25.41 1.78 7.91
N SER A 60 -26.15 2.57 7.14
CA SER A 60 -27.21 3.45 7.64
C SER A 60 -26.81 4.31 8.86
N PRO A 61 -25.66 4.98 8.84
CA PRO A 61 -25.22 5.77 9.98
C PRO A 61 -26.07 7.03 10.13
N THR A 62 -26.15 7.55 11.35
CA THR A 62 -26.71 8.88 11.60
C THR A 62 -25.74 9.69 12.46
N GLY A 63 -25.55 10.97 12.10
CA GLY A 63 -24.65 11.89 12.80
C GLY A 63 -23.20 11.82 12.33
N ASN A 64 -22.27 12.19 13.19
CA ASN A 64 -20.88 12.35 12.85
C ASN A 64 -20.02 11.13 13.22
N VAL A 65 -18.91 10.97 12.50
CA VAL A 65 -17.88 9.97 12.84
C VAL A 65 -17.23 10.34 14.17
N LYS A 66 -17.05 9.37 15.03
CA LYS A 66 -16.45 9.51 16.36
C LYS A 66 -15.42 8.42 16.60
N SER A 67 -14.43 8.71 17.40
CA SER A 67 -13.57 7.70 17.99
C SER A 67 -13.67 7.72 19.51
N HIS A 68 -13.58 6.56 20.09
CA HIS A 68 -13.60 6.38 21.53
C HIS A 68 -12.40 5.57 21.98
N LEU A 69 -11.88 5.92 23.14
CA LEU A 69 -10.92 5.15 23.90
C LEU A 69 -11.60 4.73 25.20
N ALA A 70 -11.52 3.46 25.53
CA ALA A 70 -11.99 2.94 26.80
C ALA A 70 -10.92 2.05 27.42
N ILE A 71 -10.75 2.13 28.72
CA ILE A 71 -9.96 1.17 29.47
C ILE A 71 -10.76 -0.13 29.53
N THR A 72 -10.12 -1.25 29.18
CA THR A 72 -10.75 -2.56 29.23
C THR A 72 -10.98 -2.91 30.71
N ARG A 73 -12.25 -2.99 31.12
CA ARG A 73 -12.62 -3.32 32.49
C ARG A 73 -12.50 -4.84 32.73
N THR A 74 -11.28 -5.29 32.92
CA THR A 74 -11.02 -6.59 33.58
C THR A 74 -10.63 -6.31 35.03
N ALA A 75 -10.94 -7.23 35.94
CA ALA A 75 -10.48 -7.11 37.34
C ALA A 75 -8.94 -7.01 37.31
N ASN A 76 -8.38 -5.90 37.79
CA ASN A 76 -6.94 -5.56 37.87
C ASN A 76 -6.33 -4.92 36.57
N ASN A 77 -7.12 -4.27 35.73
CA ASN A 77 -6.54 -3.48 34.63
C ASN A 77 -6.45 -1.99 35.01
N ASP A 78 -5.29 -1.60 35.56
CA ASP A 78 -4.92 -0.19 35.75
C ASP A 78 -4.12 0.26 34.52
N ALA A 79 -4.80 0.85 33.53
CA ALA A 79 -4.15 1.32 32.32
C ALA A 79 -3.67 2.76 32.49
N GLU A 80 -2.39 2.98 32.19
CA GLU A 80 -1.82 4.31 31.98
C GLU A 80 -1.65 4.53 30.48
N VAL A 81 -2.24 5.62 29.95
CA VAL A 81 -2.33 5.83 28.51
C VAL A 81 -1.79 7.21 28.15
N TYR A 82 -0.78 7.23 27.32
CA TYR A 82 -0.35 8.41 26.57
C TYR A 82 -0.81 8.26 25.12
N LEU A 83 -1.38 9.33 24.55
CA LEU A 83 -1.93 9.36 23.21
C LEU A 83 -1.47 10.63 22.48
N CYS A 84 -1.06 10.47 21.20
CA CYS A 84 -0.78 11.60 20.32
C CYS A 84 -1.14 11.28 18.86
N PHE A 85 -1.22 12.33 18.04
CA PHE A 85 -1.46 12.26 16.59
C PHE A 85 -2.72 11.48 16.22
N ALA A 86 -3.82 11.74 16.94
CA ALA A 86 -5.13 11.15 16.62
C ALA A 86 -5.67 11.67 15.29
N GLN A 87 -6.08 10.77 14.43
CA GLN A 87 -6.61 11.05 13.10
C GLN A 87 -7.81 10.15 12.79
N ILE A 88 -8.87 10.75 12.24
CA ILE A 88 -9.99 10.03 11.61
C ILE A 88 -10.00 10.43 10.14
N GLU A 89 -10.06 9.45 9.25
CA GLU A 89 -10.03 9.66 7.81
C GLU A 89 -11.02 8.74 7.09
N GLU A 90 -11.57 9.19 5.97
CA GLU A 90 -12.31 8.32 5.06
C GLU A 90 -11.29 7.47 4.31
N GLY A 91 -11.44 6.15 4.39
CA GLY A 91 -10.54 5.17 3.78
C GLY A 91 -10.43 3.91 4.62
N SER A 92 -9.89 2.85 4.02
CA SER A 92 -9.77 1.51 4.63
C SER A 92 -8.46 1.29 5.41
N TYR A 93 -7.59 2.29 5.49
CA TYR A 93 -6.30 2.22 6.17
C TYR A 93 -5.84 3.60 6.65
N PRO A 94 -4.97 3.67 7.68
CA PRO A 94 -4.43 4.93 8.15
C PRO A 94 -3.32 5.45 7.24
N THR A 95 -3.45 6.68 6.75
CA THR A 95 -2.38 7.41 6.05
C THR A 95 -1.43 8.07 7.07
N SER A 96 -0.34 8.71 6.63
CA SER A 96 0.51 9.48 7.54
C SER A 96 -0.28 10.62 8.19
N TYR A 97 0.08 10.98 9.44
CA TYR A 97 -0.63 12.03 10.18
C TYR A 97 -0.57 13.38 9.47
N ILE A 98 -1.72 14.06 9.41
CA ILE A 98 -1.86 15.43 8.90
C ILE A 98 -2.48 16.31 10.00
N PRO A 99 -1.80 17.39 10.44
CA PRO A 99 -2.39 18.37 11.32
C PRO A 99 -3.57 19.08 10.66
N THR A 100 -4.73 19.13 11.30
CA THR A 100 -5.96 19.69 10.72
C THR A 100 -6.34 21.08 11.24
N TYR A 101 -5.72 21.55 12.33
CA TYR A 101 -5.93 22.88 12.92
C TYR A 101 -7.40 23.34 13.00
N GLY A 102 -8.33 22.38 13.24
CA GLY A 102 -9.75 22.67 13.45
C GLY A 102 -10.65 22.56 12.22
N SER A 103 -10.10 22.26 11.03
CA SER A 103 -10.87 21.97 9.82
C SER A 103 -10.42 20.66 9.18
N SER A 104 -11.31 20.00 8.42
CA SER A 104 -10.93 18.82 7.65
C SER A 104 -9.95 19.20 6.53
N VAL A 105 -9.01 18.30 6.24
CA VAL A 105 -8.00 18.44 5.18
C VAL A 105 -8.14 17.25 4.25
N THR A 106 -8.11 17.50 2.95
CA THR A 106 -8.03 16.43 1.94
C THR A 106 -6.55 16.15 1.66
N ARG A 107 -6.14 14.89 1.84
CA ARG A 107 -4.81 14.45 1.41
C ARG A 107 -4.78 14.34 -0.10
N SER A 108 -3.90 15.10 -0.72
CA SER A 108 -3.56 14.83 -2.12
C SER A 108 -2.76 13.53 -2.22
N GLN A 109 -3.00 12.78 -3.28
CA GLN A 109 -2.17 11.62 -3.60
C GLN A 109 -0.74 12.08 -3.85
N ASP A 110 0.23 11.31 -3.35
CA ASP A 110 1.62 11.50 -3.73
C ASP A 110 1.76 11.20 -5.23
N VAL A 111 2.29 12.15 -5.98
CA VAL A 111 2.45 12.04 -7.43
C VAL A 111 3.94 11.96 -7.73
N CYS A 112 4.36 10.85 -8.32
CA CYS A 112 5.65 10.73 -8.95
C CYS A 112 5.38 10.65 -10.47
N ASN A 113 5.36 11.80 -11.12
CA ASN A 113 5.19 11.88 -12.58
C ASN A 113 6.47 12.50 -13.16
N GLY A 114 7.04 11.84 -14.16
CA GLY A 114 8.21 12.37 -14.86
C GLY A 114 9.46 12.45 -14.01
N ALA A 115 9.58 11.63 -12.98
CA ALA A 115 10.85 11.38 -12.34
C ALA A 115 11.69 10.59 -13.34
N VAL A 116 12.76 11.17 -13.83
CA VAL A 116 13.65 10.67 -14.89
C VAL A 116 13.08 10.85 -16.31
N ASP A 117 13.92 10.85 -17.29
CA ASP A 117 13.61 11.03 -18.71
C ASP A 117 14.00 9.80 -19.54
N ALA A 118 13.72 9.83 -20.85
CA ALA A 118 13.99 8.73 -21.76
C ALA A 118 15.46 8.27 -21.81
N THR A 119 16.42 9.10 -21.38
CA THR A 119 17.83 8.75 -21.38
C THR A 119 18.22 7.79 -20.24
N ASN A 120 17.37 7.67 -19.24
CA ASN A 120 17.58 6.81 -18.08
C ASN A 120 17.01 5.40 -18.29
N PHE A 121 16.19 5.19 -19.31
CA PHE A 121 15.53 3.91 -19.58
C PHE A 121 16.14 3.22 -20.78
N ASN A 122 16.04 1.89 -20.78
CA ASN A 122 16.48 1.05 -21.89
C ASN A 122 15.31 0.14 -22.30
N ASP A 123 14.92 0.21 -23.58
CA ASP A 123 13.82 -0.55 -24.12
C ASP A 123 14.16 -2.06 -24.29
N SER A 124 15.46 -2.38 -24.38
CA SER A 124 15.92 -3.73 -24.72
C SER A 124 16.26 -4.59 -23.51
N GLU A 125 16.57 -3.96 -22.39
CA GLU A 125 16.91 -4.64 -21.14
C GLU A 125 16.77 -3.73 -19.93
N GLY A 126 16.67 -4.28 -18.75
CA GLY A 126 16.67 -3.54 -17.50
C GLY A 126 16.09 -4.30 -16.33
N VAL A 127 16.05 -3.62 -15.19
CA VAL A 127 15.40 -4.14 -13.98
C VAL A 127 14.54 -3.05 -13.36
N LEU A 128 13.28 -3.36 -13.10
CA LEU A 128 12.45 -2.59 -12.19
C LEU A 128 12.46 -3.29 -10.82
N TYR A 129 13.05 -2.64 -9.84
CA TYR A 129 13.06 -3.09 -8.45
C TYR A 129 12.13 -2.25 -7.60
N ALA A 130 11.44 -2.89 -6.66
CA ALA A 130 10.62 -2.22 -5.65
C ALA A 130 10.61 -2.95 -4.31
N GLU A 131 10.85 -2.23 -3.20
CA GLU A 131 10.57 -2.69 -1.84
C GLU A 131 9.29 -2.04 -1.35
N ILE A 132 8.19 -2.78 -1.39
CA ILE A 132 6.84 -2.27 -1.20
C ILE A 132 5.99 -3.14 -0.28
N ALA A 133 5.03 -2.49 0.40
CA ALA A 133 3.99 -3.16 1.17
C ALA A 133 2.62 -2.55 0.85
N ALA A 134 1.58 -3.38 0.81
CA ALA A 134 0.22 -2.90 0.64
C ALA A 134 -0.29 -2.21 1.91
N LEU A 135 -1.15 -1.23 1.76
CA LEU A 135 -1.94 -0.64 2.85
C LEU A 135 -3.29 -1.34 3.00
N ALA A 136 -3.81 -1.91 1.92
CA ALA A 136 -5.00 -2.73 1.90
C ALA A 136 -4.86 -3.83 0.85
N ASP A 137 -5.46 -4.98 1.09
CA ASP A 137 -5.62 -6.10 0.16
C ASP A 137 -7.11 -6.24 -0.15
N ASP A 138 -7.65 -5.20 -0.80
CA ASP A 138 -9.09 -4.97 -1.02
C ASP A 138 -9.55 -5.33 -2.43
N GLY A 139 -8.72 -6.06 -3.17
CA GLY A 139 -9.04 -6.46 -4.55
C GLY A 139 -8.88 -5.35 -5.58
N THR A 140 -8.19 -4.27 -5.25
CA THR A 140 -7.89 -3.19 -6.18
C THR A 140 -6.52 -3.38 -6.82
N PHE A 141 -6.45 -3.23 -8.15
CA PHE A 141 -5.17 -3.21 -8.87
C PHE A 141 -4.37 -1.96 -8.51
N ARG A 142 -3.07 -2.11 -8.20
CA ARG A 142 -2.19 -1.03 -7.76
C ARG A 142 -0.82 -1.18 -8.37
N ASN A 143 -0.42 -0.24 -9.22
CA ASN A 143 0.73 -0.37 -10.09
C ASN A 143 1.88 0.57 -9.75
N ILE A 144 3.10 0.06 -9.93
CA ILE A 144 4.32 0.83 -10.16
C ILE A 144 4.83 0.41 -11.54
N SER A 145 5.15 1.37 -12.39
CA SER A 145 5.54 1.07 -13.76
C SER A 145 6.62 2.00 -14.30
N VAL A 146 7.42 1.47 -15.21
CA VAL A 146 8.16 2.23 -16.20
C VAL A 146 7.40 2.12 -17.52
N ASN A 147 7.07 3.23 -18.15
CA ASN A 147 6.18 3.24 -19.32
C ASN A 147 6.46 4.44 -20.26
N ASN A 148 5.73 4.53 -21.37
CA ASN A 148 5.76 5.66 -22.30
C ASN A 148 4.43 6.45 -22.33
N GLY A 149 3.65 6.39 -21.26
CA GLY A 149 2.30 6.95 -21.19
C GLY A 149 1.21 5.99 -21.69
N THR A 150 1.57 4.75 -22.05
CA THR A 150 0.61 3.72 -22.48
C THR A 150 0.78 2.43 -21.70
N THR A 151 -0.30 1.65 -21.56
CA THR A 151 -0.26 0.34 -20.91
C THR A 151 0.44 -0.73 -21.75
N ALA A 152 0.48 -0.54 -23.07
CA ALA A 152 1.09 -1.48 -24.01
C ALA A 152 2.61 -1.43 -24.00
N GLN A 153 3.19 -0.29 -23.66
CA GLN A 153 4.63 -0.06 -23.61
C GLN A 153 5.04 0.17 -22.14
N SER A 154 5.06 -0.91 -21.37
CA SER A 154 5.31 -0.82 -19.93
C SER A 154 6.04 -2.03 -19.36
N VAL A 155 6.83 -1.77 -18.32
CA VAL A 155 7.41 -2.74 -17.40
C VAL A 155 6.79 -2.42 -16.04
N ARG A 156 6.06 -3.36 -15.42
CA ARG A 156 5.26 -3.05 -14.24
C ARG A 156 5.20 -4.17 -13.20
N ILE A 157 5.12 -3.75 -11.95
CA ILE A 157 4.85 -4.57 -10.79
C ILE A 157 3.54 -4.09 -10.19
N TYR A 158 2.63 -4.99 -9.86
CA TYR A 158 1.35 -4.59 -9.31
C TYR A 158 0.70 -5.62 -8.39
N TYR A 159 -0.10 -5.13 -7.45
CA TYR A 159 -1.00 -5.97 -6.65
C TYR A 159 -2.24 -6.30 -7.46
N ARG A 160 -2.72 -7.52 -7.30
CA ARG A 160 -3.90 -8.01 -8.02
C ARG A 160 -5.21 -7.79 -7.26
N ASN A 161 -6.31 -8.04 -7.98
CA ASN A 161 -7.66 -8.14 -7.41
C ASN A 161 -7.90 -9.46 -6.64
N THR A 162 -6.87 -10.23 -6.37
CA THR A 162 -6.91 -11.47 -5.59
C THR A 162 -5.91 -11.33 -4.46
N ALA A 163 -6.33 -11.69 -3.25
CA ALA A 163 -5.55 -11.54 -2.03
C ALA A 163 -4.15 -12.16 -2.13
N ASN A 164 -3.19 -11.48 -1.50
CA ASN A 164 -1.80 -11.89 -1.36
C ASN A 164 -1.07 -12.18 -2.69
N LYS A 165 -1.46 -11.49 -3.78
CA LYS A 165 -0.83 -11.69 -5.09
C LYS A 165 -0.12 -10.47 -5.61
N ILE A 166 1.12 -10.71 -6.05
CA ILE A 166 1.94 -9.77 -6.82
C ILE A 166 2.03 -10.29 -8.26
N THR A 167 1.91 -9.40 -9.21
CA THR A 167 2.15 -9.71 -10.61
C THR A 167 3.20 -8.78 -11.19
N ALA A 168 4.09 -9.32 -11.98
CA ALA A 168 4.98 -8.60 -12.87
C ALA A 168 4.54 -8.83 -14.32
N LEU A 169 4.55 -7.77 -15.11
CA LEU A 169 4.08 -7.82 -16.50
C LEU A 169 4.90 -6.87 -17.37
N ILE A 170 5.17 -7.30 -18.59
CA ILE A 170 5.76 -6.46 -19.63
C ILE A 170 4.76 -6.33 -20.78
N GLY A 171 4.53 -5.10 -21.22
CA GLY A 171 3.58 -4.80 -22.29
C GLY A 171 2.11 -4.92 -21.88
N SER A 172 1.25 -5.27 -22.81
CA SER A 172 -0.18 -5.49 -22.58
C SER A 172 -0.45 -6.82 -21.89
N SER A 173 -1.62 -6.97 -21.27
CA SER A 173 -2.04 -8.16 -20.52
C SER A 173 -2.02 -9.47 -21.31
N SER A 174 -1.99 -9.40 -22.65
CA SER A 174 -1.83 -10.55 -23.54
C SER A 174 -0.36 -10.99 -23.74
N GLY A 175 0.60 -10.17 -23.29
CA GLY A 175 2.03 -10.39 -23.52
C GLY A 175 2.74 -11.29 -22.49
N GLY A 176 2.01 -11.78 -21.51
CA GLY A 176 2.56 -12.67 -20.50
C GLY A 176 3.05 -11.94 -19.24
N GLY A 177 2.63 -12.43 -18.10
CA GLY A 177 3.04 -11.97 -16.78
C GLY A 177 3.27 -13.14 -15.83
N VAL A 178 4.10 -12.94 -14.82
CA VAL A 178 4.25 -13.87 -13.70
C VAL A 178 3.42 -13.36 -12.53
N THR A 179 2.59 -14.23 -11.98
CA THR A 179 1.81 -13.95 -10.77
C THR A 179 2.23 -14.91 -9.67
N VAL A 180 2.57 -14.36 -8.51
CA VAL A 180 3.04 -15.11 -7.36
C VAL A 180 2.16 -14.87 -6.14
N ASN A 181 2.11 -15.85 -5.25
CA ASN A 181 1.52 -15.69 -3.93
C ASN A 181 2.64 -15.30 -2.96
N VAL A 182 2.43 -14.24 -2.21
CA VAL A 182 3.31 -13.87 -1.09
C VAL A 182 2.62 -14.19 0.23
N ALA A 183 3.40 -14.44 1.27
CA ALA A 183 2.87 -14.79 2.58
C ALA A 183 2.01 -13.66 3.17
N ASN A 184 2.41 -12.42 2.92
CA ASN A 184 1.72 -11.24 3.46
C ASN A 184 2.06 -10.00 2.62
N LEU A 185 1.06 -9.36 2.02
CA LEU A 185 1.22 -8.10 1.31
C LEU A 185 1.41 -6.89 2.23
N TYR A 186 1.00 -6.96 3.50
CA TYR A 186 1.12 -5.85 4.46
C TYR A 186 2.53 -5.68 5.01
N THR A 187 3.41 -6.68 4.84
CA THR A 187 4.84 -6.58 5.09
C THR A 187 5.57 -6.15 3.82
N PHE A 188 6.76 -5.56 3.98
CA PHE A 188 7.58 -5.20 2.83
C PHE A 188 8.04 -6.47 2.11
N ASN A 189 7.80 -6.47 0.80
CA ASN A 189 8.29 -7.47 -0.13
C ASN A 189 9.28 -6.79 -1.07
N LYS A 190 10.42 -7.41 -1.29
CA LYS A 190 11.44 -6.98 -2.24
C LYS A 190 11.21 -7.71 -3.57
N ILE A 191 11.03 -6.95 -4.62
CA ILE A 191 10.60 -7.44 -5.92
C ILE A 191 11.53 -6.93 -7.00
N ALA A 192 12.05 -7.79 -7.86
CA ALA A 192 12.81 -7.39 -9.04
C ALA A 192 12.22 -8.05 -10.29
N LEU A 193 11.84 -7.22 -11.25
CA LEU A 193 11.44 -7.65 -12.59
C LEU A 193 12.56 -7.32 -13.57
N VAL A 194 13.27 -8.35 -14.01
CA VAL A 194 14.34 -8.27 -15.01
C VAL A 194 13.74 -8.54 -16.38
N TYR A 195 14.17 -7.80 -17.38
CA TYR A 195 13.80 -8.06 -18.77
C TYR A 195 15.02 -7.90 -19.70
N GLN A 196 15.18 -8.81 -20.64
CA GLN A 196 16.19 -8.79 -21.70
C GLN A 196 15.93 -9.88 -22.75
N ASN A 197 16.37 -9.66 -23.98
CA ASN A 197 16.34 -10.68 -25.05
C ASN A 197 14.99 -11.39 -25.18
N ASP A 198 13.91 -10.61 -25.23
CA ASP A 198 12.51 -11.10 -25.33
C ASP A 198 12.09 -12.01 -24.17
N ASN A 199 12.78 -11.95 -23.05
CA ASN A 199 12.46 -12.69 -21.83
C ASN A 199 12.36 -11.77 -20.63
N ALA A 200 11.61 -12.21 -19.62
CA ALA A 200 11.59 -11.56 -18.31
C ALA A 200 11.61 -12.59 -17.18
N LYS A 201 12.19 -12.19 -16.04
CA LYS A 201 12.24 -12.98 -14.81
C LYS A 201 11.73 -12.16 -13.63
N LEU A 202 10.93 -12.79 -12.79
CA LEU A 202 10.45 -12.19 -11.54
C LEU A 202 11.13 -12.84 -10.33
N PHE A 203 11.79 -12.01 -9.53
CA PHE A 203 12.34 -12.38 -8.23
C PHE A 203 11.54 -11.71 -7.13
N VAL A 204 11.19 -12.46 -6.10
CA VAL A 204 10.49 -11.94 -4.92
C VAL A 204 11.13 -12.53 -3.66
N ASN A 205 11.57 -11.69 -2.74
CA ASN A 205 12.12 -12.08 -1.45
C ASN A 205 13.25 -13.13 -1.55
N GLY A 206 14.16 -12.94 -2.52
CA GLY A 206 15.31 -13.81 -2.75
C GLY A 206 15.04 -15.05 -3.59
N ILE A 207 13.83 -15.21 -4.14
CA ILE A 207 13.43 -16.41 -4.91
C ILE A 207 13.08 -16.02 -6.34
N LEU A 208 13.60 -16.77 -7.32
CA LEU A 208 13.12 -16.71 -8.70
C LEU A 208 11.74 -17.38 -8.78
N GLU A 209 10.72 -16.58 -8.97
CA GLU A 209 9.31 -17.02 -8.95
C GLU A 209 8.79 -17.44 -10.33
N GLY A 210 9.41 -16.96 -11.39
CA GLY A 210 9.04 -17.37 -12.74
C GLY A 210 9.78 -16.62 -13.84
N THR A 211 9.69 -17.22 -15.03
CA THR A 211 10.26 -16.68 -16.28
C THR A 211 9.18 -16.56 -17.33
N ILE A 212 9.15 -15.46 -18.05
CA ILE A 212 8.30 -15.20 -19.20
C ILE A 212 9.20 -15.25 -20.44
N GLN A 213 8.81 -15.96 -21.47
CA GLN A 213 9.54 -16.08 -22.73
C GLN A 213 8.70 -15.54 -23.90
N GLY A 214 9.38 -15.02 -24.93
CA GLY A 214 8.72 -14.54 -26.13
C GLY A 214 7.90 -13.28 -25.91
N ILE A 215 8.32 -12.42 -24.96
CA ILE A 215 7.68 -11.13 -24.74
C ILE A 215 8.00 -10.16 -25.88
N THR A 216 7.06 -9.28 -26.18
CA THR A 216 7.37 -8.10 -26.99
C THR A 216 7.99 -7.05 -26.10
N MET A 217 9.23 -6.66 -26.38
CA MET A 217 9.94 -5.64 -25.61
C MET A 217 9.22 -4.29 -25.73
N PRO A 218 9.16 -3.51 -24.65
CA PRO A 218 8.56 -2.18 -24.68
C PRO A 218 9.40 -1.25 -25.56
N THR A 219 8.79 -0.18 -26.06
CA THR A 219 9.47 0.85 -26.83
C THR A 219 9.14 2.25 -26.36
N GLY A 220 10.16 3.12 -26.33
CA GLY A 220 10.02 4.52 -25.96
C GLY A 220 9.75 4.74 -24.50
N LEU A 221 10.25 3.89 -23.60
CA LEU A 221 10.17 4.08 -22.16
C LEU A 221 10.76 5.45 -21.78
N ASN A 222 10.01 6.26 -21.04
CA ASN A 222 10.41 7.64 -20.74
C ASN A 222 9.98 8.15 -19.36
N GLN A 223 9.27 7.35 -18.58
CA GLN A 223 8.80 7.77 -17.26
C GLN A 223 8.65 6.60 -16.28
N LEU A 224 8.90 6.87 -14.99
CA LEU A 224 8.58 5.99 -13.88
C LEU A 224 7.40 6.59 -13.13
N ASP A 225 6.36 5.78 -12.96
CA ASP A 225 5.11 6.20 -12.34
C ASP A 225 4.68 5.26 -11.20
N PHE A 226 4.06 5.84 -10.17
CA PHE A 226 3.27 5.10 -9.16
C PHE A 226 1.84 4.86 -9.64
N ASN A 227 1.71 4.48 -10.90
CA ASN A 227 0.46 4.10 -11.59
C ASN A 227 0.81 3.35 -12.88
N ILE A 228 -0.15 3.15 -13.76
CA ILE A 228 0.08 2.73 -15.15
C ILE A 228 -0.66 3.66 -16.09
N ALA A 229 0.08 4.45 -16.88
CA ALA A 229 -0.47 5.38 -17.84
C ALA A 229 -1.59 6.29 -17.25
N GLY A 230 -1.37 6.82 -16.03
CA GLY A 230 -2.33 7.70 -15.36
C GLY A 230 -3.52 7.02 -14.69
N VAL A 231 -3.61 5.68 -14.76
CA VAL A 231 -4.68 4.90 -14.12
C VAL A 231 -4.14 3.87 -13.14
N LEU A 232 -5.00 3.30 -12.28
CA LEU A 232 -4.66 2.26 -11.30
C LEU A 232 -3.46 2.64 -10.41
N PRO A 233 -3.57 3.75 -9.66
CA PRO A 233 -2.47 4.28 -8.87
C PRO A 233 -2.04 3.31 -7.77
N PHE A 234 -0.75 3.39 -7.42
CA PHE A 234 -0.20 2.65 -6.30
C PHE A 234 -0.62 3.29 -4.98
N TYR A 235 -1.35 2.55 -4.16
CA TYR A 235 -1.67 2.89 -2.78
C TYR A 235 -0.99 1.89 -1.84
N GLY A 236 0.21 2.21 -1.43
CA GLY A 236 1.04 1.34 -0.63
C GLY A 236 2.12 2.13 0.11
N LYS A 237 2.97 1.40 0.80
CA LYS A 237 4.21 1.92 1.36
C LYS A 237 5.33 1.51 0.40
N ALA A 238 6.15 2.45 -0.01
CA ALA A 238 7.37 2.20 -0.74
C ALA A 238 8.55 2.63 0.12
N LYS A 239 9.51 1.76 0.34
CA LYS A 239 10.80 2.11 0.93
C LYS A 239 11.77 2.52 -0.16
N GLU A 240 11.72 1.79 -1.27
CA GLU A 240 12.64 1.98 -2.36
C GLU A 240 12.00 1.55 -3.69
N VAL A 241 12.25 2.31 -4.74
CA VAL A 241 11.98 1.94 -6.13
C VAL A 241 13.18 2.35 -6.96
N ILE A 242 13.79 1.39 -7.64
CA ILE A 242 15.00 1.60 -8.44
C ILE A 242 14.76 1.05 -9.84
N TYR A 243 15.28 1.74 -10.82
CA TYR A 243 15.41 1.23 -12.17
C TYR A 243 16.90 1.10 -12.55
N PHE A 244 17.27 -0.07 -13.05
CA PHE A 244 18.59 -0.33 -13.63
C PHE A 244 18.44 -0.42 -15.15
N PRO A 245 19.21 0.35 -15.95
CA PRO A 245 19.11 0.34 -17.41
C PRO A 245 19.78 -0.87 -18.08
N THR A 246 20.41 -1.73 -17.28
CA THR A 246 21.00 -3.01 -17.70
C THR A 246 20.43 -4.14 -16.89
N ALA A 247 20.27 -5.31 -17.53
CA ALA A 247 19.81 -6.49 -16.82
C ALA A 247 20.85 -6.94 -15.79
N LEU A 248 20.38 -7.31 -14.60
CA LEU A 248 21.18 -7.94 -13.57
C LEU A 248 21.15 -9.45 -13.74
N THR A 249 22.20 -10.12 -13.28
CA THR A 249 22.27 -11.58 -13.20
C THR A 249 21.30 -12.14 -12.17
N ASP A 250 20.98 -13.43 -12.25
CA ASP A 250 20.11 -14.09 -11.29
C ASP A 250 20.63 -13.99 -9.85
N ASP A 251 21.94 -14.14 -9.64
CA ASP A 251 22.60 -14.03 -8.33
C ASP A 251 22.49 -12.60 -7.76
N GLU A 252 22.67 -11.59 -8.61
CA GLU A 252 22.51 -10.19 -8.21
C GLU A 252 21.05 -9.86 -7.85
N CYS A 253 20.10 -10.41 -8.61
CA CYS A 253 18.66 -10.23 -8.31
C CYS A 253 18.25 -10.96 -7.02
N ILE A 254 18.77 -12.15 -6.77
CA ILE A 254 18.56 -12.89 -5.52
C ILE A 254 19.13 -12.07 -4.36
N ALA A 255 20.38 -11.58 -4.48
CA ALA A 255 21.00 -10.75 -3.44
C ALA A 255 20.22 -9.46 -3.19
N LEU A 256 19.79 -8.77 -4.24
CA LEU A 256 19.01 -7.53 -4.17
C LEU A 256 17.66 -7.72 -3.47
N THR A 257 17.01 -8.86 -3.70
CA THR A 257 15.67 -9.15 -3.18
C THR A 257 15.66 -9.97 -1.88
N THR A 258 16.81 -10.42 -1.36
CA THR A 258 16.89 -11.12 -0.06
C THR A 258 16.43 -10.19 1.08
N ILE A 259 15.57 -10.74 1.97
CA ILE A 259 14.99 -10.02 3.12
C ILE A 259 15.93 -10.15 4.33
#